data_3660ee3c4753c6f8ac3d3c578fe8c44e
#
_entry.id   3660ee3c4753c6f8ac3d3c578fe8c44e
#
_cell.length_a   1.000
_cell.length_b   1.000
_cell.length_c   1.000
_cell.angle_alpha   90.00
_cell.angle_beta   90.00
_cell.angle_gamma   90.00
#
_symmetry.space_group_name_H-M   'P 1'
#
loop_
_entity.id
_entity.type
_entity.pdbx_description
1 polymer ?
#
loop_
_entity_poly.entity_id
_entity_poly.type
_entity_poly.pdbx_seq_one_letter_code
_entity_poly.pdbx_strand_id
1 'polypeptide(L)'
;MKLVALTGLHGAGKDTVADTLPARKLAFADVLYREVSACWGLPESELRCREGKELPHDLLYMDTCASDDFREWHFQLHGKGIKNWEDWAFTCYSPRQILQWWGDYRRAQDPDYFVNALRGTMLEWERVPELYGEPFVITDCRFPNEARTVRQLGGQIWQVVRPGHEPPRTGHASETTGDEFAPDVVICNAGTVAELRAKALKEWEK
;
A
#
# COMPACT_ATOMS: atom_id res chain seq x y z
N MET A 1 -12.24 -18.51 -7.46
CA MET A 1 -11.21 -18.01 -6.52
C MET A 1 -11.87 -17.00 -5.59
N LYS A 2 -11.68 -17.09 -4.28
CA LYS A 2 -12.20 -16.09 -3.32
C LYS A 2 -11.18 -14.96 -3.19
N LEU A 3 -11.63 -13.71 -3.35
CA LEU A 3 -10.79 -12.51 -3.32
C LEU A 3 -11.45 -11.45 -2.43
N VAL A 4 -10.70 -10.96 -1.45
CA VAL A 4 -11.12 -9.86 -0.58
C VAL A 4 -10.03 -8.78 -0.59
N ALA A 5 -10.42 -7.52 -0.67
CA ALA A 5 -9.51 -6.41 -0.49
C ALA A 5 -9.91 -5.57 0.72
N LEU A 6 -8.94 -5.25 1.56
CA LEU A 6 -9.14 -4.50 2.79
C LEU A 6 -8.89 -3.01 2.57
N THR A 7 -9.82 -2.19 3.07
CA THR A 7 -9.68 -0.73 3.14
C THR A 7 -9.94 -0.22 4.55
N GLY A 8 -9.63 1.03 4.82
CA GLY A 8 -9.81 1.69 6.12
C GLY A 8 -8.55 2.41 6.60
N LEU A 9 -8.69 3.23 7.61
CA LEU A 9 -7.63 4.09 8.14
C LEU A 9 -6.41 3.31 8.64
N HIS A 10 -5.27 3.97 8.70
CA HIS A 10 -4.07 3.41 9.34
C HIS A 10 -4.39 3.04 10.80
N GLY A 11 -3.96 1.85 11.26
CA GLY A 11 -4.24 1.40 12.63
C GLY A 11 -5.67 0.91 12.89
N ALA A 12 -6.55 0.88 11.90
CA ALA A 12 -7.93 0.38 12.05
C ALA A 12 -8.01 -1.14 12.35
N GLY A 13 -6.95 -1.92 12.06
CA GLY A 13 -6.91 -3.36 12.28
C GLY A 13 -6.93 -4.22 11.03
N LYS A 14 -6.67 -3.64 9.84
CA LYS A 14 -6.60 -4.35 8.56
C LYS A 14 -5.63 -5.53 8.58
N ASP A 15 -4.41 -5.30 9.12
CA ASP A 15 -3.39 -6.35 9.20
C ASP A 15 -3.89 -7.54 10.05
N THR A 16 -4.55 -7.25 11.20
CA THR A 16 -5.14 -8.29 12.05
C THR A 16 -6.20 -9.09 11.31
N VAL A 17 -7.06 -8.44 10.51
CA VAL A 17 -8.05 -9.11 9.67
C VAL A 17 -7.33 -9.96 8.61
N ALA A 18 -6.37 -9.41 7.88
CA ALA A 18 -5.62 -10.13 6.86
C ALA A 18 -4.89 -11.36 7.41
N ASP A 19 -4.28 -11.23 8.61
CA ASP A 19 -3.57 -12.33 9.28
C ASP A 19 -4.50 -13.45 9.80
N THR A 20 -5.79 -13.14 9.89
CA THR A 20 -6.79 -14.10 10.38
C THR A 20 -7.39 -14.93 9.26
N LEU A 21 -7.48 -14.37 8.06
CA LEU A 21 -8.12 -15.04 6.93
C LEU A 21 -7.23 -16.16 6.37
N PRO A 22 -7.79 -17.35 6.05
CA PRO A 22 -7.06 -18.43 5.40
C PRO A 22 -6.87 -18.12 3.91
N ALA A 23 -6.06 -17.11 3.62
CA ALA A 23 -5.83 -16.58 2.28
C ALA A 23 -4.39 -16.10 2.12
N ARG A 24 -3.89 -16.10 0.90
CA ARG A 24 -2.60 -15.48 0.59
C ARG A 24 -2.71 -13.98 0.60
N LYS A 25 -1.76 -13.34 1.25
CA LYS A 25 -1.70 -11.88 1.31
C LYS A 25 -0.99 -11.30 0.10
N LEU A 26 -1.58 -10.26 -0.46
CA LEU A 26 -1.05 -9.40 -1.50
C LEU A 26 -1.24 -7.94 -1.11
N ALA A 27 -0.42 -7.06 -1.66
CA ALA A 27 -0.64 -5.63 -1.55
C ALA A 27 -0.38 -4.95 -2.90
N PHE A 28 -1.16 -3.91 -3.23
CA PHE A 28 -0.87 -3.05 -4.37
C PHE A 28 0.52 -2.39 -4.21
N ALA A 29 0.89 -2.09 -2.96
CA ALA A 29 2.19 -1.51 -2.65
C ALA A 29 3.38 -2.49 -2.69
N ASP A 30 3.20 -3.79 -2.91
CA ASP A 30 4.34 -4.72 -2.91
C ASP A 30 5.37 -4.39 -4.00
N VAL A 31 4.93 -4.03 -5.21
CA VAL A 31 5.83 -3.56 -6.27
C VAL A 31 6.53 -2.27 -5.89
N LEU A 32 5.84 -1.36 -5.19
CA LEU A 32 6.39 -0.10 -4.71
C LEU A 32 7.59 -0.33 -3.77
N TYR A 33 7.43 -1.20 -2.77
CA TYR A 33 8.52 -1.53 -1.84
C TYR A 33 9.72 -2.17 -2.56
N ARG A 34 9.46 -3.10 -3.48
CA ARG A 34 10.49 -3.75 -4.29
C ARG A 34 11.28 -2.77 -5.15
N GLU A 35 10.58 -1.84 -5.81
CA GLU A 35 11.23 -0.84 -6.67
C GLU A 35 12.06 0.16 -5.88
N VAL A 36 11.53 0.68 -4.77
CA VAL A 36 12.26 1.60 -3.88
C VAL A 36 13.47 0.88 -3.26
N SER A 37 13.28 -0.37 -2.80
CA SER A 37 14.38 -1.22 -2.32
C SER A 37 15.51 -1.35 -3.34
N ALA A 38 15.16 -1.66 -4.58
CA ALA A 38 16.16 -1.79 -5.67
C ALA A 38 16.82 -0.46 -6.02
N CYS A 39 16.04 0.64 -5.99
CA CYS A 39 16.52 1.96 -6.41
C CYS A 39 17.54 2.56 -5.42
N TRP A 40 17.37 2.32 -4.11
CA TRP A 40 18.29 2.80 -3.07
C TRP A 40 19.22 1.71 -2.51
N GLY A 41 19.10 0.47 -2.97
CA GLY A 41 19.88 -0.64 -2.43
C GLY A 41 19.55 -1.00 -0.97
N LEU A 42 18.33 -0.68 -0.51
CA LEU A 42 17.87 -0.93 0.86
C LEU A 42 16.99 -2.18 0.94
N PRO A 43 17.12 -3.01 1.98
CA PRO A 43 16.20 -4.12 2.20
C PRO A 43 14.76 -3.65 2.37
N GLU A 44 13.77 -4.35 1.78
CA GLU A 44 12.36 -4.03 1.98
C GLU A 44 11.95 -4.03 3.46
N SER A 45 12.60 -4.84 4.30
CA SER A 45 12.35 -4.90 5.74
C SER A 45 12.58 -3.56 6.44
N GLU A 46 13.56 -2.78 6.00
CA GLU A 46 13.82 -1.44 6.54
C GLU A 46 12.74 -0.45 6.11
N LEU A 47 12.33 -0.50 4.84
CA LEU A 47 11.23 0.33 4.32
C LEU A 47 9.87 0.01 4.96
N ARG A 48 9.67 -1.24 5.41
CA ARG A 48 8.45 -1.73 6.05
C ARG A 48 8.45 -1.54 7.58
N CYS A 49 9.61 -1.21 8.19
CA CYS A 49 9.75 -1.01 9.62
C CYS A 49 8.84 0.13 10.12
N ARG A 50 7.93 -0.18 11.05
CA ARG A 50 6.95 0.81 11.56
C ARG A 50 7.61 1.94 12.34
N GLU A 51 8.60 1.61 13.15
CA GLU A 51 9.29 2.56 14.05
C GLU A 51 10.12 3.57 13.28
N GLY A 52 10.79 3.13 12.19
CA GLY A 52 11.63 3.98 11.34
C GLY A 52 10.90 4.69 10.21
N LYS A 53 9.63 4.33 9.93
CA LYS A 53 8.96 4.74 8.71
C LYS A 53 8.75 6.25 8.55
N GLU A 54 8.63 6.95 9.66
CA GLU A 54 8.41 8.40 9.71
C GLU A 54 9.72 9.19 9.93
N LEU A 55 10.81 8.51 10.25
CA LEU A 55 12.08 9.16 10.56
C LEU A 55 12.96 9.23 9.30
N PRO A 56 13.74 10.31 9.12
CA PRO A 56 14.73 10.37 8.06
C PRO A 56 15.70 9.18 8.15
N HIS A 57 16.02 8.59 7.00
CA HIS A 57 16.91 7.45 6.89
C HIS A 57 18.21 7.84 6.16
N ASP A 58 19.35 7.50 6.73
CA ASP A 58 20.68 7.96 6.28
C ASP A 58 21.05 7.57 4.84
N LEU A 59 20.35 6.61 4.22
CA LEU A 59 20.56 6.20 2.85
C LEU A 59 19.46 6.67 1.89
N LEU A 60 18.39 7.30 2.38
CA LEU A 60 17.27 7.78 1.56
C LEU A 60 17.42 9.26 1.22
N TYR A 61 18.35 9.59 0.34
CA TYR A 61 18.52 10.91 -0.25
C TYR A 61 18.61 10.82 -1.78
N MET A 62 18.36 11.90 -2.49
CA MET A 62 18.14 11.84 -3.95
C MET A 62 19.40 11.47 -4.73
N ASP A 63 20.59 11.82 -4.24
CA ASP A 63 21.86 11.48 -4.92
C ASP A 63 22.13 9.97 -4.96
N THR A 64 21.63 9.21 -3.98
CA THR A 64 21.76 7.73 -3.95
C THR A 64 20.66 7.01 -4.76
N CYS A 65 19.67 7.72 -5.24
CA CYS A 65 18.61 7.14 -6.08
C CYS A 65 19.15 6.71 -7.44
N ALA A 66 19.04 5.44 -7.78
CA ALA A 66 19.51 4.89 -9.05
C ALA A 66 18.64 5.27 -10.27
N SER A 67 17.47 5.89 -10.07
CA SER A 67 16.57 6.31 -11.14
C SER A 67 16.70 7.79 -11.46
N ASP A 68 17.33 8.10 -12.58
CA ASP A 68 17.46 9.48 -13.08
C ASP A 68 16.08 10.08 -13.38
N ASP A 69 15.17 9.31 -13.97
CA ASP A 69 13.82 9.78 -14.32
C ASP A 69 13.02 10.16 -13.08
N PHE A 70 13.13 9.40 -11.98
CA PHE A 70 12.49 9.75 -10.73
C PHE A 70 13.12 10.98 -10.09
N ARG A 71 14.46 11.10 -10.10
CA ARG A 71 15.17 12.28 -9.59
C ARG A 71 14.74 13.54 -10.33
N GLU A 72 14.68 13.48 -11.65
CA GLU A 72 14.22 14.60 -12.49
C GLU A 72 12.76 14.97 -12.17
N TRP A 73 11.86 13.98 -12.15
CA TRP A 73 10.46 14.18 -11.80
C TRP A 73 10.30 14.80 -10.41
N HIS A 74 11.01 14.31 -9.41
CA HIS A 74 10.96 14.81 -8.04
C HIS A 74 11.48 16.25 -7.97
N PHE A 75 12.59 16.55 -8.65
CA PHE A 75 13.15 17.91 -8.70
C PHE A 75 12.18 18.91 -9.33
N GLN A 76 11.51 18.54 -10.40
CA GLN A 76 10.51 19.39 -11.06
C GLN A 76 9.35 19.79 -10.12
N LEU A 77 8.94 18.90 -9.22
CA LEU A 77 7.84 19.14 -8.30
C LEU A 77 8.27 19.79 -6.98
N HIS A 78 9.37 19.33 -6.40
CA HIS A 78 9.80 19.66 -5.05
C HIS A 78 11.08 20.52 -5.00
N GLY A 79 11.83 20.62 -6.08
CA GLY A 79 13.07 21.40 -6.16
C GLY A 79 12.84 22.89 -6.37
N LYS A 80 11.61 23.32 -6.72
CA LYS A 80 11.30 24.73 -6.96
C LYS A 80 11.46 25.56 -5.67
N GLY A 81 12.43 26.49 -5.69
CA GLY A 81 12.73 27.36 -4.53
C GLY A 81 13.91 26.90 -3.69
N ILE A 82 14.49 25.75 -3.97
CA ILE A 82 15.75 25.31 -3.37
C ILE A 82 16.89 26.11 -4.01
N LYS A 83 17.62 26.86 -3.20
CA LYS A 83 18.70 27.73 -3.68
C LYS A 83 19.96 26.98 -4.09
N ASN A 84 20.16 25.82 -3.48
CA ASN A 84 21.33 24.97 -3.71
C ASN A 84 20.84 23.55 -4.02
N TRP A 85 21.22 23.02 -5.19
CA TRP A 85 20.86 21.67 -5.59
C TRP A 85 21.39 20.59 -4.60
N GLU A 86 22.51 20.87 -3.93
CA GLU A 86 23.10 20.01 -2.92
C GLU A 86 22.15 19.81 -1.73
N ASP A 87 21.42 20.86 -1.31
CA ASP A 87 20.44 20.77 -0.23
C ASP A 87 19.31 19.79 -0.60
N TRP A 88 18.90 19.77 -1.87
CA TRP A 88 17.93 18.80 -2.36
C TRP A 88 18.52 17.39 -2.49
N ALA A 89 19.73 17.29 -3.06
CA ALA A 89 20.36 16.01 -3.37
C ALA A 89 20.70 15.20 -2.11
N PHE A 90 21.16 15.88 -1.05
CA PHE A 90 21.67 15.25 0.18
C PHE A 90 20.75 15.38 1.41
N THR A 91 19.53 15.90 1.25
CA THR A 91 18.55 15.83 2.32
C THR A 91 18.07 14.39 2.51
N CYS A 92 18.18 13.89 3.75
CA CYS A 92 17.66 12.57 4.11
C CYS A 92 16.14 12.60 4.25
N TYR A 93 15.46 11.68 3.61
CA TYR A 93 14.01 11.54 3.65
C TYR A 93 13.59 10.32 4.45
N SER A 94 12.36 10.33 4.94
CA SER A 94 11.79 9.15 5.59
C SER A 94 11.35 8.12 4.55
N PRO A 95 11.32 6.82 4.91
CA PRO A 95 10.74 5.79 4.05
C PRO A 95 9.34 6.13 3.56
N ARG A 96 8.49 6.74 4.43
CA ARG A 96 7.13 7.15 4.04
C ARG A 96 7.14 8.19 2.93
N GLN A 97 7.96 9.22 3.03
CA GLN A 97 8.04 10.27 2.01
C GLN A 97 8.46 9.69 0.67
N ILE A 98 9.53 8.90 0.65
CA ILE A 98 10.01 8.27 -0.59
C ILE A 98 8.94 7.35 -1.21
N LEU A 99 8.29 6.50 -0.40
CA LEU A 99 7.23 5.60 -0.88
C LEU A 99 6.02 6.36 -1.44
N GLN A 100 5.62 7.49 -0.82
CA GLN A 100 4.54 8.32 -1.33
C GLN A 100 4.91 8.95 -2.67
N TRP A 101 6.07 9.60 -2.76
CA TRP A 101 6.54 10.23 -4.01
C TRP A 101 6.77 9.23 -5.13
N TRP A 102 7.34 8.05 -4.82
CA TRP A 102 7.49 6.99 -5.82
C TRP A 102 6.14 6.49 -6.32
N GLY A 103 5.19 6.34 -5.43
CA GLY A 103 3.81 5.99 -5.78
C GLY A 103 3.16 7.02 -6.71
N ASP A 104 3.33 8.30 -6.42
CA ASP A 104 2.81 9.41 -7.24
C ASP A 104 3.50 9.47 -8.60
N TYR A 105 4.82 9.28 -8.63
CA TYR A 105 5.60 9.21 -9.86
C TYR A 105 5.09 8.11 -10.79
N ARG A 106 4.88 6.90 -10.26
CA ARG A 106 4.37 5.78 -11.07
C ARG A 106 2.94 6.01 -11.57
N ARG A 107 2.07 6.56 -10.72
CA ARG A 107 0.68 6.90 -11.12
C ARG A 107 0.61 8.06 -12.10
N ALA A 108 1.56 8.97 -12.09
CA ALA A 108 1.65 10.04 -13.09
C ALA A 108 2.00 9.49 -14.48
N GLN A 109 2.75 8.40 -14.56
CA GLN A 109 3.10 7.72 -15.81
C GLN A 109 1.97 6.79 -16.29
N ASP A 110 1.41 5.98 -15.39
CA ASP A 110 0.30 5.07 -15.63
C ASP A 110 -0.60 5.02 -14.38
N PRO A 111 -1.82 5.58 -14.42
CA PRO A 111 -2.76 5.52 -13.30
C PRO A 111 -3.06 4.10 -12.82
N ASP A 112 -2.97 3.09 -13.69
CA ASP A 112 -3.24 1.69 -13.39
C ASP A 112 -1.96 0.87 -13.11
N TYR A 113 -0.81 1.53 -12.92
CA TYR A 113 0.48 0.86 -12.72
C TYR A 113 0.42 -0.22 -11.64
N PHE A 114 -0.05 0.11 -10.44
CA PHE A 114 -0.12 -0.81 -9.31
C PHE A 114 -1.16 -1.91 -9.50
N VAL A 115 -2.25 -1.59 -10.17
CA VAL A 115 -3.28 -2.55 -10.58
C VAL A 115 -2.72 -3.58 -11.55
N ASN A 116 -1.98 -3.12 -12.56
CA ASN A 116 -1.36 -3.98 -13.57
C ASN A 116 -0.28 -4.88 -12.94
N ALA A 117 0.54 -4.35 -12.04
CA ALA A 117 1.55 -5.11 -11.31
C ALA A 117 0.93 -6.22 -10.45
N LEU A 118 -0.13 -5.92 -9.70
CA LEU A 118 -0.84 -6.91 -8.88
C LEU A 118 -1.47 -8.00 -9.75
N ARG A 119 -2.12 -7.62 -10.86
CA ARG A 119 -2.68 -8.60 -11.82
C ARG A 119 -1.60 -9.53 -12.38
N GLY A 120 -0.43 -8.98 -12.71
CA GLY A 120 0.73 -9.78 -13.14
C GLY A 120 1.12 -10.83 -12.11
N THR A 121 1.27 -10.42 -10.86
CA THR A 121 1.59 -11.33 -9.74
C THR A 121 0.52 -12.43 -9.57
N MET A 122 -0.77 -12.07 -9.62
CA MET A 122 -1.85 -13.05 -9.51
C MET A 122 -1.83 -14.06 -10.66
N LEU A 123 -1.60 -13.61 -11.90
CA LEU A 123 -1.48 -14.48 -13.07
C LEU A 123 -0.26 -15.42 -13.01
N GLU A 124 0.85 -14.95 -12.47
CA GLU A 124 2.03 -15.78 -12.22
C GLU A 124 1.71 -16.89 -11.21
N TRP A 125 1.02 -16.58 -10.13
CA TRP A 125 0.64 -17.54 -9.11
C TRP A 125 -0.40 -18.56 -9.59
N GLU A 126 -1.35 -18.14 -10.45
CA GLU A 126 -2.30 -19.08 -11.08
C GLU A 126 -1.62 -20.14 -11.97
N ARG A 127 -0.40 -19.89 -12.42
CA ARG A 127 0.39 -20.84 -13.20
C ARG A 127 1.12 -21.88 -12.34
N VAL A 128 1.19 -21.64 -11.04
CA VAL A 128 1.81 -22.55 -10.06
C VAL A 128 0.73 -23.52 -9.58
N PRO A 129 0.82 -24.83 -9.88
CA PRO A 129 -0.24 -25.79 -9.58
C PRO A 129 -0.66 -25.81 -8.12
N GLU A 130 0.28 -25.64 -7.20
CA GLU A 130 0.07 -25.65 -5.74
C GLU A 130 -0.68 -24.39 -5.25
N LEU A 131 -0.76 -23.36 -6.08
CA LEU A 131 -1.40 -22.06 -5.77
C LEU A 131 -2.72 -21.87 -6.51
N TYR A 132 -3.04 -22.77 -7.44
CA TYR A 132 -4.23 -22.65 -8.26
C TYR A 132 -5.51 -22.71 -7.41
N GLY A 133 -6.32 -21.67 -7.56
CA GLY A 133 -7.61 -21.58 -6.84
C GLY A 133 -7.51 -21.17 -5.37
N GLU A 134 -6.30 -20.95 -4.84
CA GLU A 134 -6.17 -20.41 -3.47
C GLU A 134 -6.84 -19.04 -3.34
N PRO A 135 -7.40 -18.75 -2.17
CA PRO A 135 -8.00 -17.45 -1.90
C PRO A 135 -6.93 -16.38 -1.67
N PHE A 136 -7.28 -15.12 -2.00
CA PHE A 136 -6.42 -13.96 -1.79
C PHE A 136 -7.06 -12.90 -0.89
N VAL A 137 -6.21 -12.24 -0.09
CA VAL A 137 -6.55 -11.02 0.61
C VAL A 137 -5.57 -9.91 0.23
N ILE A 138 -6.09 -8.82 -0.35
CA ILE A 138 -5.34 -7.60 -0.66
C ILE A 138 -5.42 -6.67 0.56
N THR A 139 -4.27 -6.25 1.11
CA THR A 139 -4.22 -5.62 2.44
C THR A 139 -4.33 -4.10 2.43
N ASP A 140 -4.28 -3.46 1.25
CA ASP A 140 -4.08 -2.01 1.11
C ASP A 140 -4.88 -1.34 -0.02
N CYS A 141 -6.11 -1.78 -0.27
CA CYS A 141 -6.98 -1.15 -1.25
C CYS A 141 -7.31 0.30 -0.82
N ARG A 142 -6.89 1.28 -1.62
CA ARG A 142 -6.98 2.71 -1.27
C ARG A 142 -7.56 3.58 -2.37
N PHE A 143 -7.43 3.18 -3.63
CA PHE A 143 -7.84 3.98 -4.78
C PHE A 143 -9.04 3.38 -5.51
N PRO A 144 -9.90 4.23 -6.13
CA PRO A 144 -11.09 3.74 -6.84
C PRO A 144 -10.80 2.76 -7.98
N ASN A 145 -9.69 2.92 -8.70
CA ASN A 145 -9.28 1.98 -9.76
C ASN A 145 -8.86 0.62 -9.18
N GLU A 146 -8.23 0.59 -8.01
CA GLU A 146 -7.90 -0.64 -7.28
C GLU A 146 -9.19 -1.38 -6.88
N ALA A 147 -10.13 -0.67 -6.25
CA ALA A 147 -11.43 -1.24 -5.85
C ALA A 147 -12.23 -1.76 -7.07
N ARG A 148 -12.24 -1.00 -8.17
CA ARG A 148 -12.87 -1.41 -9.42
C ARG A 148 -12.27 -2.72 -9.94
N THR A 149 -10.96 -2.83 -9.91
CA THR A 149 -10.25 -4.03 -10.37
C THR A 149 -10.57 -5.24 -9.51
N VAL A 150 -10.59 -5.09 -8.18
CA VAL A 150 -10.97 -6.18 -7.28
C VAL A 150 -12.36 -6.69 -7.61
N ARG A 151 -13.34 -5.81 -7.85
CA ARG A 151 -14.71 -6.19 -8.24
C ARG A 151 -14.77 -6.84 -9.61
N GLN A 152 -14.00 -6.36 -10.59
CA GLN A 152 -13.91 -7.00 -11.92
C GLN A 152 -13.37 -8.45 -11.85
N LEU A 153 -12.52 -8.73 -10.87
CA LEU A 153 -12.01 -10.06 -10.57
C LEU A 153 -12.98 -10.91 -9.71
N GLY A 154 -14.18 -10.41 -9.43
CA GLY A 154 -15.19 -11.10 -8.61
C GLY A 154 -14.93 -11.01 -7.10
N GLY A 155 -14.04 -10.11 -6.67
CA GLY A 155 -13.73 -9.91 -5.26
C GLY A 155 -14.65 -8.91 -4.56
N GLN A 156 -14.50 -8.83 -3.23
CA GLN A 156 -15.23 -7.92 -2.35
C GLN A 156 -14.29 -6.92 -1.70
N ILE A 157 -14.80 -5.72 -1.41
CA ILE A 157 -14.10 -4.69 -0.62
C ILE A 157 -14.62 -4.73 0.81
N TRP A 158 -13.74 -5.01 1.76
CA TRP A 158 -14.04 -5.01 3.19
C TRP A 158 -13.42 -3.80 3.87
N GLN A 159 -14.24 -2.95 4.44
CA GLN A 159 -13.78 -1.81 5.20
C GLN A 159 -13.63 -2.17 6.69
N VAL A 160 -12.45 -1.98 7.24
CA VAL A 160 -12.21 -2.11 8.69
C VAL A 160 -12.30 -0.74 9.33
N VAL A 161 -13.26 -0.57 10.24
CA VAL A 161 -13.53 0.70 10.95
C VAL A 161 -13.26 0.53 12.43
N ARG A 162 -12.45 1.40 13.01
CA ARG A 162 -12.22 1.47 14.46
C ARG A 162 -12.84 2.75 15.01
N PRO A 163 -13.97 2.68 15.72
CA PRO A 163 -14.65 3.86 16.27
C PRO A 163 -13.72 4.67 17.19
N GLY A 164 -13.76 5.99 17.05
CA GLY A 164 -12.94 6.90 17.86
C GLY A 164 -11.45 6.91 17.51
N HIS A 165 -11.04 6.21 16.45
CA HIS A 165 -9.65 6.20 15.99
C HIS A 165 -9.48 7.12 14.78
N GLU A 166 -8.84 8.25 15.00
CA GLU A 166 -8.50 9.23 13.96
C GLU A 166 -6.96 9.38 13.94
N PRO A 167 -6.25 8.60 13.10
CA PRO A 167 -4.81 8.73 13.00
C PRO A 167 -4.44 10.10 12.38
N PRO A 168 -3.25 10.64 12.70
CA PRO A 168 -2.73 11.81 12.01
C PRO A 168 -2.72 11.56 10.50
N ARG A 169 -3.18 12.55 9.74
CA ARG A 169 -3.19 12.50 8.26
C ARG A 169 -2.07 13.38 7.73
N THR A 170 -1.31 12.88 6.77
CA THR A 170 -0.29 13.67 6.05
C THR A 170 -0.91 14.53 4.94
N GLY A 171 -2.19 14.30 4.63
CA GLY A 171 -2.88 14.92 3.50
C GLY A 171 -2.61 14.24 2.15
N HIS A 172 -1.85 13.15 2.14
CA HIS A 172 -1.59 12.41 0.91
C HIS A 172 -2.86 11.68 0.40
N ALA A 173 -3.06 11.64 -0.92
CA ALA A 173 -4.25 11.05 -1.55
C ALA A 173 -4.54 9.62 -1.08
N SER A 174 -3.51 8.78 -0.86
CA SER A 174 -3.69 7.41 -0.38
C SER A 174 -4.30 7.28 1.02
N GLU A 175 -4.47 8.38 1.75
CA GLU A 175 -5.09 8.40 3.08
C GLU A 175 -6.57 8.81 3.04
N THR A 176 -7.05 9.37 1.94
CA THR A 176 -8.40 9.93 1.80
C THR A 176 -9.24 9.25 0.73
N THR A 177 -8.63 8.76 -0.35
CA THR A 177 -9.36 8.18 -1.50
C THR A 177 -10.06 6.86 -1.21
N GLY A 178 -9.73 6.18 -0.11
CA GLY A 178 -10.48 5.01 0.35
C GLY A 178 -11.94 5.28 0.73
N ASP A 179 -12.31 6.55 0.92
CA ASP A 179 -13.69 6.98 1.18
C ASP A 179 -14.48 7.22 -0.14
N GLU A 180 -13.83 7.19 -1.30
CA GLU A 180 -14.45 7.46 -2.62
C GLU A 180 -15.16 6.24 -3.23
N PHE A 181 -15.09 5.09 -2.61
CA PHE A 181 -15.80 3.88 -3.04
C PHE A 181 -16.47 3.17 -1.88
N ALA A 182 -17.74 2.75 -2.10
CA ALA A 182 -18.50 2.04 -1.08
C ALA A 182 -17.88 0.65 -0.80
N PRO A 183 -17.75 0.22 0.46
CA PRO A 183 -17.39 -1.15 0.79
C PRO A 183 -18.56 -2.11 0.57
N ASP A 184 -18.25 -3.36 0.29
CA ASP A 184 -19.26 -4.44 0.21
C ASP A 184 -19.56 -5.00 1.61
N VAL A 185 -18.56 -4.92 2.53
CA VAL A 185 -18.68 -5.34 3.94
C VAL A 185 -17.99 -4.31 4.84
N VAL A 186 -18.58 -4.04 6.01
CA VAL A 186 -17.98 -3.21 7.06
C VAL A 186 -17.71 -4.06 8.30
N ILE A 187 -16.44 -4.14 8.72
CA ILE A 187 -16.01 -4.82 9.93
C ILE A 187 -15.70 -3.78 11.02
N CYS A 188 -16.53 -3.71 12.04
CA CYS A 188 -16.34 -2.78 13.15
C CYS A 188 -15.38 -3.38 14.20
N ASN A 189 -14.23 -2.73 14.37
CA ASN A 189 -13.19 -3.02 15.37
C ASN A 189 -13.40 -2.16 16.64
N ALA A 190 -14.47 -2.42 17.37
CA ALA A 190 -14.80 -1.70 18.61
C ALA A 190 -14.44 -2.49 19.88
N GLY A 191 -13.89 -3.69 19.75
CA GLY A 191 -13.63 -4.61 20.86
C GLY A 191 -12.19 -5.10 20.91
N THR A 192 -12.03 -6.31 21.39
CA THR A 192 -10.74 -7.00 21.51
C THR A 192 -10.25 -7.53 20.16
N VAL A 193 -8.97 -7.88 20.07
CA VAL A 193 -8.38 -8.53 18.90
C VAL A 193 -9.08 -9.88 18.60
N ALA A 194 -9.46 -10.62 19.65
CA ALA A 194 -10.17 -11.90 19.50
C ALA A 194 -11.55 -11.71 18.85
N GLU A 195 -12.28 -10.68 19.27
CA GLU A 195 -13.58 -10.34 18.66
C GLU A 195 -13.45 -9.87 17.21
N LEU A 196 -12.41 -9.09 16.89
CA LEU A 196 -12.15 -8.68 15.52
C LEU A 196 -11.87 -9.91 14.63
N ARG A 197 -11.03 -10.83 15.08
CA ARG A 197 -10.74 -12.08 14.39
C ARG A 197 -11.99 -12.94 14.17
N ALA A 198 -12.82 -13.09 15.21
CA ALA A 198 -14.07 -13.83 15.10
C ALA A 198 -15.05 -13.22 14.07
N LYS A 199 -15.14 -11.87 14.03
CA LYS A 199 -15.96 -11.16 13.03
C LYS A 199 -15.43 -11.39 11.62
N ALA A 200 -14.10 -11.32 11.42
CA ALA A 200 -13.47 -11.53 10.12
C ALA A 200 -13.72 -12.96 9.61
N LEU A 201 -13.54 -13.98 10.43
CA LEU A 201 -13.81 -15.37 10.06
C LEU A 201 -15.29 -15.60 9.74
N LYS A 202 -16.20 -15.10 10.57
CA LYS A 202 -17.64 -15.21 10.33
C LYS A 202 -18.05 -14.60 8.99
N GLU A 203 -17.44 -13.48 8.60
CA GLU A 203 -17.74 -12.85 7.32
C GLU A 203 -17.09 -13.63 6.16
N TRP A 204 -15.91 -14.19 6.39
CA TRP A 204 -15.22 -15.02 5.41
C TRP A 204 -15.98 -16.31 5.07
N GLU A 205 -16.70 -16.90 6.01
CA GLU A 205 -17.46 -18.16 5.83
C GLU A 205 -18.76 -18.01 5.05
N LYS A 206 -19.22 -16.79 4.79
CA LYS A 206 -20.40 -16.52 3.96
C LYS A 206 -20.07 -16.63 2.46
#